data_55379d9c23572d2f85a503dba68a67aa
#
_entry.id   55379d9c23572d2f85a503dba68a67aa
#
_cell.length_a   1.000
_cell.length_b   1.000
_cell.length_c   1.000
_cell.angle_alpha   90.00
_cell.angle_beta   90.00
_cell.angle_gamma   90.00
#
_symmetry.space_group_name_H-M   'P 1'
#
loop_
_entity.id
_entity.type
_entity.pdbx_description
1 polymer ?
#
loop_
_entity_poly.entity_id
_entity_poly.type
_entity_poly.pdbx_seq_one_letter_code
_entity_poly.pdbx_strand_id
1 'polypeptide(L)'
;MCPENFFLCAPLPSMLNEYHATTTGQTVKERIFRISVGVTGDVPRTLSKEYTQNLVDKYGPVELSSDPSVNPSGKSVHIKDIIWYSRFRTRSAVADSFFTRLRTGDSDQGAAILLVGDAAHIHSPAGGQGMNLGLRDAIFLGEVLTRHINAAETGSLSDVDTILTSFMAERRSLALEVIAFTKRILFVAGIKDENISWWLPISKMALRNFLLLVLGNLWFVQTSAVWSLSGLGRR
;
A
#
# COMPACT_ATOMS: atom_id res chain seq x y z
N MET A 1 6.99 7.54 -8.41
CA MET A 1 7.85 6.48 -8.98
C MET A 1 8.18 5.55 -7.86
N CYS A 2 7.91 4.25 -7.99
CA CYS A 2 8.48 3.27 -7.08
C CYS A 2 10.00 3.22 -7.31
N PRO A 3 10.83 2.92 -6.29
CA PRO A 3 12.22 2.62 -6.51
C PRO A 3 12.31 1.56 -7.61
N GLU A 4 13.18 1.80 -8.60
CA GLU A 4 13.24 1.01 -9.82
C GLU A 4 13.53 -0.47 -9.57
N ASN A 5 14.06 -0.81 -8.39
CA ASN A 5 14.31 -2.18 -7.97
C ASN A 5 14.13 -2.30 -6.46
N PHE A 6 13.16 -3.09 -6.04
CA PHE A 6 13.06 -3.54 -4.65
C PHE A 6 12.83 -5.05 -4.64
N PHE A 7 13.32 -5.70 -3.60
CA PHE A 7 13.11 -7.10 -3.35
C PHE A 7 12.63 -7.27 -1.90
N LEU A 8 11.55 -8.03 -1.73
CA LEU A 8 11.03 -8.42 -0.43
C LEU A 8 10.77 -9.91 -0.45
N CYS A 9 11.32 -10.61 0.55
CA CYS A 9 11.02 -12.01 0.80
C CYS A 9 10.60 -12.16 2.25
N ALA A 10 9.43 -12.75 2.49
CA ALA A 10 8.91 -12.98 3.83
C ALA A 10 8.29 -14.37 3.92
N PRO A 11 8.57 -15.13 5.00
CA PRO A 11 7.87 -16.38 5.26
C PRO A 11 6.40 -16.10 5.56
N LEU A 12 5.53 -16.95 5.05
CA LEU A 12 4.11 -16.90 5.37
C LEU A 12 3.79 -17.84 6.55
N PRO A 13 2.77 -17.53 7.37
CA PRO A 13 2.35 -18.39 8.46
C PRO A 13 1.92 -19.79 7.96
N SER A 14 2.18 -20.83 8.75
CA SER A 14 1.82 -22.22 8.42
C SER A 14 0.32 -22.44 8.21
N MET A 15 -0.54 -21.63 8.81
CA MET A 15 -2.00 -21.65 8.58
C MET A 15 -2.38 -21.45 7.10
N LEU A 16 -1.55 -20.75 6.31
CA LEU A 16 -1.81 -20.58 4.87
C LEU A 16 -1.57 -21.87 4.08
N ASN A 17 -0.77 -22.79 4.60
CA ASN A 17 -0.60 -24.12 4.00
C ASN A 17 -1.88 -24.94 4.11
N GLU A 18 -2.60 -24.85 5.24
CA GLU A 18 -3.89 -25.50 5.47
C GLU A 18 -4.99 -24.86 4.62
N TYR A 19 -5.00 -23.53 4.54
CA TYR A 19 -5.95 -22.82 3.67
C TYR A 19 -5.76 -23.18 2.20
N HIS A 20 -4.51 -23.25 1.75
CA HIS A 20 -4.20 -23.69 0.38
C HIS A 20 -4.68 -25.12 0.14
N ALA A 21 -4.46 -26.03 1.08
CA ALA A 21 -4.90 -27.41 0.99
C ALA A 21 -6.43 -27.53 0.90
N THR A 22 -7.18 -26.75 1.69
CA THR A 22 -8.65 -26.71 1.64
C THR A 22 -9.19 -26.11 0.35
N THR A 23 -8.49 -25.13 -0.24
CA THR A 23 -8.96 -24.42 -1.44
C THR A 23 -8.59 -25.14 -2.73
N THR A 24 -7.43 -25.76 -2.80
CA THR A 24 -6.89 -26.39 -4.04
C THR A 24 -6.82 -27.91 -3.98
N GLY A 25 -7.04 -28.53 -2.82
CA GLY A 25 -6.85 -29.97 -2.59
C GLY A 25 -5.37 -30.41 -2.54
N GLN A 26 -4.42 -29.47 -2.62
CA GLN A 26 -2.99 -29.76 -2.59
C GLN A 26 -2.38 -29.38 -1.25
N THR A 27 -1.85 -30.34 -0.52
CA THR A 27 -1.12 -30.10 0.73
C THR A 27 0.30 -29.64 0.44
N VAL A 28 0.65 -28.44 0.90
CA VAL A 28 2.03 -27.93 0.89
C VAL A 28 2.66 -28.23 2.25
N LYS A 29 3.60 -29.16 2.29
CA LYS A 29 4.34 -29.51 3.53
C LYS A 29 5.49 -28.57 3.84
N GLU A 30 5.89 -27.78 2.86
CA GLU A 30 7.06 -26.89 2.91
C GLU A 30 6.65 -25.47 3.28
N ARG A 31 7.64 -24.70 3.75
CA ARG A 31 7.40 -23.27 4.03
C ARG A 31 7.11 -22.49 2.76
N ILE A 32 6.02 -21.75 2.79
CA ILE A 32 5.64 -20.82 1.72
C ILE A 32 6.26 -19.46 2.01
N PHE A 33 6.82 -18.83 0.98
CA PHE A 33 7.37 -17.49 1.05
C PHE A 33 6.62 -16.57 0.11
N ARG A 34 6.37 -15.35 0.56
CA ARG A 34 5.93 -14.26 -0.29
C ARG A 34 7.16 -13.55 -0.85
N ILE A 35 7.29 -13.52 -2.16
CA ILE A 35 8.32 -12.77 -2.86
C ILE A 35 7.65 -11.61 -3.60
N SER A 36 8.14 -10.39 -3.40
CA SER A 36 7.69 -9.21 -4.12
C SER A 36 8.91 -8.52 -4.72
N VAL A 37 8.90 -8.36 -6.04
CA VAL A 37 10.02 -7.75 -6.78
C VAL A 37 9.50 -6.57 -7.59
N GLY A 38 10.14 -5.41 -7.41
CA GLY A 38 9.94 -4.26 -8.28
C GLY A 38 10.76 -4.44 -9.54
N VAL A 39 10.10 -4.43 -10.69
CA VAL A 39 10.76 -4.52 -11.98
C VAL A 39 10.34 -3.35 -12.87
N THR A 40 11.27 -2.86 -13.67
CA THR A 40 11.03 -1.87 -14.73
C THR A 40 10.74 -2.58 -16.04
N GLY A 41 9.78 -2.09 -16.80
CA GLY A 41 9.43 -2.65 -18.11
C GLY A 41 8.21 -3.58 -18.08
N ASP A 42 8.04 -4.33 -19.16
CA ASP A 42 6.90 -5.22 -19.33
C ASP A 42 7.12 -6.55 -18.60
N VAL A 43 6.17 -6.86 -17.73
CA VAL A 43 6.12 -8.13 -17.01
C VAL A 43 5.20 -9.09 -17.76
N PRO A 44 5.61 -10.34 -18.01
CA PRO A 44 4.76 -11.34 -18.64
C PRO A 44 3.41 -11.48 -17.93
N ARG A 45 2.36 -11.79 -18.69
CA ARG A 45 1.03 -12.06 -18.09
C ARG A 45 1.04 -13.34 -17.26
N THR A 46 1.79 -14.34 -17.71
CA THR A 46 1.98 -15.61 -17.00
C THR A 46 3.44 -15.69 -16.56
N LEU A 47 3.67 -15.95 -15.28
CA LEU A 47 5.01 -16.08 -14.73
C LEU A 47 5.47 -17.54 -14.82
N SER A 48 6.63 -17.78 -15.46
CA SER A 48 7.30 -19.07 -15.40
C SER A 48 8.23 -19.15 -14.17
N LYS A 49 8.59 -20.38 -13.78
CA LYS A 49 9.57 -20.59 -12.70
C LYS A 49 10.91 -19.97 -13.04
N GLU A 50 11.37 -20.13 -14.30
CA GLU A 50 12.64 -19.60 -14.79
C GLU A 50 12.66 -18.08 -14.74
N TYR A 51 11.57 -17.43 -15.18
CA TYR A 51 11.47 -15.96 -15.09
C TYR A 51 11.53 -15.48 -13.64
N THR A 52 10.79 -16.16 -12.76
CA THR A 52 10.76 -15.78 -11.34
C THR A 52 12.11 -16.05 -10.66
N GLN A 53 12.79 -17.18 -11.00
CA GLN A 53 14.13 -17.46 -10.50
C GLN A 53 15.13 -16.40 -10.96
N ASN A 54 15.11 -16.00 -12.23
CA ASN A 54 15.96 -14.93 -12.74
C ASN A 54 15.74 -13.60 -12.02
N LEU A 55 14.51 -13.31 -11.60
CA LEU A 55 14.25 -12.10 -10.77
C LEU A 55 14.86 -12.23 -9.36
N VAL A 56 14.79 -13.42 -8.75
CA VAL A 56 15.43 -13.66 -7.45
C VAL A 56 16.94 -13.57 -7.56
N ASP A 57 17.54 -14.17 -8.57
CA ASP A 57 19.00 -14.15 -8.78
C ASP A 57 19.51 -12.73 -9.09
N LYS A 58 18.71 -11.93 -9.80
CA LYS A 58 19.09 -10.58 -10.20
C LYS A 58 18.89 -9.52 -9.11
N TYR A 59 17.82 -9.62 -8.36
CA TYR A 59 17.37 -8.56 -7.44
C TYR A 59 17.32 -9.00 -5.98
N GLY A 60 17.38 -10.31 -5.73
CA GLY A 60 17.38 -10.88 -4.38
C GLY A 60 18.77 -10.84 -3.73
N PRO A 61 18.81 -11.14 -2.42
CA PRO A 61 20.08 -11.31 -1.71
C PRO A 61 20.83 -12.54 -2.24
N VAL A 62 22.16 -12.48 -2.19
CA VAL A 62 23.04 -13.52 -2.72
C VAL A 62 22.86 -14.89 -2.07
N GLU A 63 22.35 -14.92 -0.84
CA GLU A 63 21.99 -16.14 -0.11
C GLU A 63 20.82 -16.91 -0.74
N LEU A 64 20.05 -16.26 -1.61
CA LEU A 64 18.94 -16.87 -2.35
C LEU A 64 19.30 -17.18 -3.80
N SER A 65 20.55 -16.99 -4.19
CA SER A 65 21.00 -17.26 -5.57
C SER A 65 20.92 -18.73 -5.94
N SER A 66 20.49 -19.00 -7.17
CA SER A 66 20.54 -20.34 -7.77
C SER A 66 21.96 -20.75 -8.19
N ASP A 67 22.87 -19.77 -8.31
CA ASP A 67 24.27 -20.02 -8.62
C ASP A 67 25.07 -20.32 -7.34
N PRO A 68 25.61 -21.53 -7.18
CA PRO A 68 26.38 -21.91 -5.99
C PRO A 68 27.71 -21.16 -5.87
N SER A 69 28.20 -20.58 -6.96
CA SER A 69 29.42 -19.76 -6.95
C SER A 69 29.19 -18.37 -6.35
N VAL A 70 27.96 -17.86 -6.44
CA VAL A 70 27.54 -16.56 -5.89
C VAL A 70 26.98 -16.72 -4.47
N ASN A 71 26.32 -17.84 -4.17
CA ASN A 71 25.75 -18.09 -2.87
C ASN A 71 26.82 -18.39 -1.83
N PRO A 72 26.92 -17.62 -0.73
CA PRO A 72 27.97 -17.82 0.30
C PRO A 72 27.94 -19.18 0.98
N SER A 73 26.79 -19.88 0.95
CA SER A 73 26.68 -21.25 1.49
C SER A 73 27.20 -22.32 0.52
N GLY A 74 27.58 -21.95 -0.71
CA GLY A 74 27.93 -22.90 -1.77
C GLY A 74 26.77 -23.78 -2.27
N LYS A 75 25.54 -23.47 -1.90
CA LYS A 75 24.33 -24.21 -2.26
C LYS A 75 23.47 -23.43 -3.25
N SER A 76 22.85 -24.13 -4.18
CA SER A 76 21.85 -23.52 -5.05
C SER A 76 20.50 -23.42 -4.35
N VAL A 77 19.83 -22.27 -4.46
CA VAL A 77 18.47 -22.06 -3.99
C VAL A 77 17.54 -21.91 -5.17
N HIS A 78 16.56 -22.79 -5.27
CA HIS A 78 15.61 -22.81 -6.39
C HIS A 78 14.18 -22.69 -5.93
N ILE A 79 13.39 -21.95 -6.70
CA ILE A 79 11.93 -21.90 -6.55
C ILE A 79 11.37 -23.25 -6.95
N LYS A 80 10.80 -23.96 -5.97
CA LYS A 80 10.23 -25.28 -6.19
C LYS A 80 8.92 -25.17 -6.97
N ASP A 81 8.04 -24.28 -6.53
CA ASP A 81 6.76 -24.04 -7.18
C ASP A 81 6.25 -22.62 -6.97
N ILE A 82 5.36 -22.17 -7.85
CA ILE A 82 4.65 -20.89 -7.74
C ILE A 82 3.20 -21.21 -7.45
N ILE A 83 2.79 -21.01 -6.20
CA ILE A 83 1.44 -21.31 -5.72
C ILE A 83 0.46 -20.25 -6.22
N TRP A 84 0.88 -18.98 -6.20
CA TRP A 84 0.07 -17.86 -6.60
C TRP A 84 0.95 -16.70 -7.03
N TYR A 85 0.49 -15.92 -7.98
CA TYR A 85 1.13 -14.67 -8.37
C TYR A 85 0.11 -13.62 -8.77
N SER A 86 0.47 -12.37 -8.60
CA SER A 86 -0.28 -11.25 -9.16
C SER A 86 0.65 -10.12 -9.57
N ARG A 87 0.20 -9.34 -10.54
CA ARG A 87 0.87 -8.12 -10.96
C ARG A 87 0.34 -6.97 -10.09
N PHE A 88 1.21 -6.43 -9.28
CA PHE A 88 0.89 -5.26 -8.49
C PHE A 88 1.36 -3.99 -9.17
N ARG A 89 0.44 -3.08 -9.46
CA ARG A 89 0.75 -1.77 -10.00
C ARG A 89 0.41 -0.73 -8.94
N THR A 90 1.43 -0.02 -8.46
CA THR A 90 1.21 1.12 -7.57
C THR A 90 0.54 2.24 -8.34
N ARG A 91 -0.70 2.53 -7.99
CA ARG A 91 -1.45 3.68 -8.47
C ARG A 91 -1.97 4.45 -7.28
N SER A 92 -2.07 5.76 -7.44
CA SER A 92 -2.78 6.61 -6.48
C SER A 92 -3.89 7.30 -7.23
N ALA A 93 -5.10 7.14 -6.76
CA ALA A 93 -6.28 7.78 -7.30
C ALA A 93 -7.26 8.11 -6.17
N VAL A 94 -8.07 9.11 -6.37
CA VAL A 94 -9.15 9.52 -5.47
C VAL A 94 -10.36 9.82 -6.36
N ALA A 95 -11.53 9.34 -5.95
CA ALA A 95 -12.77 9.66 -6.63
C ALA A 95 -13.05 11.17 -6.54
N ASP A 96 -13.69 11.73 -7.56
CA ASP A 96 -14.02 13.14 -7.60
C ASP A 96 -15.01 13.53 -6.49
N SER A 97 -15.94 12.63 -6.18
CA SER A 97 -16.88 12.76 -5.07
C SER A 97 -17.01 11.42 -4.34
N PHE A 98 -17.13 11.49 -3.01
CA PHE A 98 -17.37 10.31 -2.18
C PHE A 98 -18.85 10.12 -1.83
N PHE A 99 -19.69 11.13 -2.14
CA PHE A 99 -21.12 11.09 -1.93
C PHE A 99 -21.85 11.64 -3.15
N THR A 100 -22.92 10.97 -3.53
CA THR A 100 -23.87 11.45 -4.55
C THR A 100 -25.24 10.83 -4.30
N ARG A 101 -26.27 11.46 -4.85
CA ARG A 101 -27.61 10.85 -4.95
C ARG A 101 -27.88 10.39 -6.36
N LEU A 102 -28.56 9.26 -6.49
CA LEU A 102 -29.12 8.85 -7.76
C LEU A 102 -30.23 9.82 -8.16
N ARG A 103 -30.22 10.24 -9.40
CA ARG A 103 -31.33 11.03 -9.96
C ARG A 103 -32.50 10.11 -10.28
N THR A 104 -33.68 10.48 -9.83
CA THR A 104 -34.93 9.78 -10.15
C THR A 104 -35.85 10.79 -10.85
N GLY A 105 -35.85 10.76 -12.19
CA GLY A 105 -36.51 11.79 -13.00
C GLY A 105 -35.81 13.15 -12.84
N ASP A 106 -36.60 14.21 -12.60
CA ASP A 106 -36.07 15.57 -12.38
C ASP A 106 -35.67 15.86 -10.91
N SER A 107 -35.79 14.89 -10.02
CA SER A 107 -35.45 15.09 -8.61
C SER A 107 -34.17 14.38 -8.22
N ASP A 108 -33.35 15.03 -7.37
CA ASP A 108 -32.13 14.48 -6.77
C ASP A 108 -32.45 13.71 -5.46
N GLN A 109 -33.70 13.25 -5.28
CA GLN A 109 -34.17 12.54 -4.06
C GLN A 109 -34.03 11.01 -4.11
N GLY A 110 -33.22 10.49 -5.02
CA GLY A 110 -32.94 9.07 -5.13
C GLY A 110 -32.04 8.53 -4.02
N ALA A 111 -31.67 7.26 -4.17
CA ALA A 111 -30.80 6.60 -3.19
C ALA A 111 -29.43 7.27 -3.05
N ALA A 112 -28.95 7.37 -1.81
CA ALA A 112 -27.61 7.85 -1.52
C ALA A 112 -26.55 6.81 -1.91
N ILE A 113 -25.52 7.22 -2.62
CA ILE A 113 -24.33 6.41 -2.92
C ILE A 113 -23.16 7.02 -2.15
N LEU A 114 -22.46 6.18 -1.39
CA LEU A 114 -21.31 6.56 -0.58
C LEU A 114 -20.14 5.65 -0.94
N LEU A 115 -18.99 6.25 -1.25
CA LEU A 115 -17.75 5.52 -1.52
C LEU A 115 -16.85 5.58 -0.29
N VAL A 116 -16.30 4.42 0.10
CA VAL A 116 -15.37 4.29 1.24
C VAL A 116 -14.24 3.34 0.89
N GLY A 117 -13.10 3.49 1.56
CA GLY A 117 -11.93 2.64 1.35
C GLY A 117 -11.43 2.67 -0.10
N ASP A 118 -11.03 1.51 -0.63
CA ASP A 118 -10.44 1.40 -1.97
C ASP A 118 -11.39 1.80 -3.12
N ALA A 119 -12.71 1.83 -2.88
CA ALA A 119 -13.67 2.37 -3.85
C ALA A 119 -13.59 3.90 -3.96
N ALA A 120 -13.20 4.58 -2.88
CA ALA A 120 -13.08 6.03 -2.81
C ALA A 120 -11.65 6.52 -3.11
N HIS A 121 -10.64 5.81 -2.61
CA HIS A 121 -9.25 6.21 -2.71
C HIS A 121 -8.31 5.00 -2.70
N ILE A 122 -7.32 5.04 -3.57
CA ILE A 122 -6.22 4.09 -3.60
C ILE A 122 -4.89 4.83 -3.54
N HIS A 123 -3.92 4.26 -2.88
CA HIS A 123 -2.58 4.82 -2.79
C HIS A 123 -1.53 3.73 -2.66
N SER A 124 -0.25 4.12 -2.82
CA SER A 124 0.87 3.21 -2.63
C SER A 124 0.84 2.56 -1.23
N PRO A 125 1.25 1.29 -1.10
CA PRO A 125 1.37 0.62 0.20
C PRO A 125 2.46 1.21 1.10
N ALA A 126 3.24 2.18 0.62
CA ALA A 126 4.23 2.86 1.42
C ALA A 126 3.60 3.50 2.68
N GLY A 127 4.07 3.07 3.84
CA GLY A 127 3.52 3.51 5.14
C GLY A 127 2.33 2.70 5.67
N GLY A 128 1.83 1.69 4.93
CA GLY A 128 0.81 0.75 5.46
C GLY A 128 -0.55 1.38 5.78
N GLN A 129 -0.91 2.52 5.18
CA GLN A 129 -2.07 3.33 5.59
C GLN A 129 -3.40 2.89 4.98
N GLY A 130 -3.40 2.11 3.86
CA GLY A 130 -4.61 1.85 3.07
C GLY A 130 -5.72 1.20 3.88
N MET A 131 -5.45 0.05 4.46
CA MET A 131 -6.42 -0.67 5.28
C MET A 131 -6.92 0.17 6.47
N ASN A 132 -6.01 0.84 7.17
CA ASN A 132 -6.37 1.65 8.33
C ASN A 132 -7.26 2.84 7.97
N LEU A 133 -7.02 3.47 6.83
CA LEU A 133 -7.83 4.57 6.34
C LEU A 133 -9.23 4.09 5.98
N GLY A 134 -9.35 2.98 5.22
CA GLY A 134 -10.63 2.39 4.84
C GLY A 134 -11.46 1.90 6.02
N LEU A 135 -10.83 1.27 7.03
CA LEU A 135 -11.52 0.87 8.27
C LEU A 135 -12.09 2.07 9.03
N ARG A 136 -11.33 3.16 9.10
CA ARG A 136 -11.81 4.41 9.73
C ARG A 136 -12.93 5.05 8.94
N ASP A 137 -12.85 5.08 7.62
CA ASP A 137 -13.93 5.55 6.79
C ASP A 137 -15.24 4.82 7.13
N ALA A 138 -15.18 3.49 7.24
CA ALA A 138 -16.36 2.68 7.55
C ALA A 138 -16.89 2.91 8.98
N ILE A 139 -16.01 2.96 9.97
CA ILE A 139 -16.40 3.16 11.39
C ILE A 139 -17.07 4.52 11.58
N PHE A 140 -16.43 5.60 11.12
CA PHE A 140 -16.98 6.94 11.28
C PHE A 140 -18.20 7.18 10.40
N LEU A 141 -18.29 6.54 9.23
CA LEU A 141 -19.50 6.57 8.42
C LEU A 141 -20.71 6.02 9.17
N GLY A 142 -20.54 4.96 9.98
CA GLY A 142 -21.63 4.42 10.79
C GLY A 142 -22.26 5.45 11.73
N GLU A 143 -21.42 6.24 12.42
CA GLU A 143 -21.88 7.32 13.29
C GLU A 143 -22.60 8.43 12.50
N VAL A 144 -22.06 8.78 11.34
CA VAL A 144 -22.61 9.83 10.48
C VAL A 144 -23.93 9.40 9.86
N LEU A 145 -24.04 8.14 9.44
CA LEU A 145 -25.30 7.57 8.93
C LEU A 145 -26.39 7.57 10.00
N THR A 146 -26.05 7.21 11.23
CA THR A 146 -27.01 7.27 12.35
C THR A 146 -27.55 8.68 12.55
N ARG A 147 -26.67 9.69 12.54
CA ARG A 147 -27.08 11.10 12.63
C ARG A 147 -27.94 11.54 11.45
N HIS A 148 -27.56 11.11 10.24
CA HIS A 148 -28.30 11.42 9.02
C HIS A 148 -29.71 10.82 9.05
N ILE A 149 -29.86 9.55 9.44
CA ILE A 149 -31.16 8.88 9.53
C ILE A 149 -32.06 9.58 10.56
N ASN A 150 -31.54 9.84 11.76
CA ASN A 150 -32.31 10.53 12.81
C ASN A 150 -32.73 11.95 12.39
N ALA A 151 -31.88 12.67 11.67
CA ALA A 151 -32.20 14.00 11.16
C ALA A 151 -33.23 13.95 10.03
N ALA A 152 -33.22 12.88 9.20
CA ALA A 152 -34.15 12.69 8.10
C ALA A 152 -35.61 12.47 8.58
N GLU A 153 -35.80 11.99 9.80
CA GLU A 153 -37.14 11.82 10.40
C GLU A 153 -37.80 13.18 10.71
N THR A 154 -37.03 14.24 10.89
CA THR A 154 -37.52 15.54 11.37
C THR A 154 -37.22 16.72 10.44
N GLY A 155 -36.36 16.54 9.42
CA GLY A 155 -35.82 17.59 8.58
C GLY A 155 -36.08 17.45 7.07
N SER A 156 -35.68 18.48 6.31
CA SER A 156 -35.62 18.44 4.87
C SER A 156 -34.42 17.60 4.39
N LEU A 157 -34.60 16.79 3.36
CA LEU A 157 -33.54 15.93 2.80
C LEU A 157 -32.29 16.75 2.37
N SER A 158 -32.46 17.94 1.81
CA SER A 158 -31.34 18.82 1.43
C SER A 158 -30.49 19.24 2.60
N ASP A 159 -31.11 19.53 3.75
CA ASP A 159 -30.41 19.97 4.95
C ASP A 159 -29.70 18.78 5.64
N VAL A 160 -30.34 17.62 5.57
CA VAL A 160 -29.81 16.37 6.13
C VAL A 160 -28.62 15.84 5.31
N ASP A 161 -28.62 16.01 4.01
CA ASP A 161 -27.51 15.61 3.14
C ASP A 161 -26.23 16.42 3.37
N THR A 162 -26.33 17.61 3.98
CA THR A 162 -25.13 18.37 4.38
C THR A 162 -24.26 17.61 5.36
N ILE A 163 -24.85 16.74 6.19
CA ILE A 163 -24.13 15.89 7.14
C ILE A 163 -23.23 14.91 6.38
N LEU A 164 -23.77 14.24 5.36
CA LEU A 164 -23.01 13.29 4.53
C LEU A 164 -21.98 14.02 3.67
N THR A 165 -22.36 15.11 3.04
CA THR A 165 -21.49 15.91 2.17
C THR A 165 -20.27 16.42 2.94
N SER A 166 -20.47 17.00 4.12
CA SER A 166 -19.39 17.51 4.96
C SER A 166 -18.43 16.41 5.40
N PHE A 167 -18.97 15.29 5.86
CA PHE A 167 -18.16 14.15 6.27
C PHE A 167 -17.35 13.59 5.09
N MET A 168 -17.97 13.39 3.95
CA MET A 168 -17.31 12.83 2.78
C MET A 168 -16.25 13.78 2.19
N ALA A 169 -16.47 15.10 2.27
CA ALA A 169 -15.47 16.08 1.89
C ALA A 169 -14.23 16.02 2.82
N GLU A 170 -14.45 15.88 4.12
CA GLU A 170 -13.37 15.69 5.11
C GLU A 170 -12.58 14.39 4.82
N ARG A 171 -13.26 13.26 4.60
CA ARG A 171 -12.59 11.99 4.28
C ARG A 171 -11.78 12.08 2.99
N ARG A 172 -12.30 12.79 1.98
CA ARG A 172 -11.57 13.02 0.72
C ARG A 172 -10.31 13.86 0.95
N SER A 173 -10.38 14.89 1.77
CA SER A 173 -9.21 15.70 2.13
C SER A 173 -8.14 14.84 2.80
N LEU A 174 -8.51 14.02 3.77
CA LEU A 174 -7.61 13.09 4.45
C LEU A 174 -6.97 12.08 3.50
N ALA A 175 -7.73 11.55 2.55
CA ALA A 175 -7.20 10.65 1.52
C ALA A 175 -6.12 11.33 0.66
N LEU A 176 -6.34 12.57 0.26
CA LEU A 176 -5.37 13.37 -0.48
C LEU A 176 -4.09 13.62 0.33
N GLU A 177 -4.21 13.90 1.62
CA GLU A 177 -3.06 14.06 2.53
C GLU A 177 -2.24 12.77 2.64
N VAL A 178 -2.91 11.63 2.81
CA VAL A 178 -2.25 10.31 2.86
C VAL A 178 -1.52 10.02 1.55
N ILE A 179 -2.12 10.33 0.41
CA ILE A 179 -1.48 10.19 -0.90
C ILE A 179 -0.24 11.08 -1.02
N ALA A 180 -0.35 12.33 -0.59
CA ALA A 180 0.79 13.26 -0.60
C ALA A 180 1.92 12.76 0.32
N PHE A 181 1.57 12.24 1.49
CA PHE A 181 2.52 11.68 2.44
C PHE A 181 3.22 10.42 1.88
N THR A 182 2.48 9.47 1.32
CA THR A 182 3.06 8.26 0.73
C THR A 182 3.95 8.57 -0.47
N LYS A 183 3.59 9.58 -1.28
CA LYS A 183 4.45 10.07 -2.37
C LYS A 183 5.77 10.65 -1.86
N ARG A 184 5.75 11.39 -0.74
CA ARG A 184 6.98 11.91 -0.10
C ARG A 184 7.87 10.78 0.40
N ILE A 185 7.31 9.77 1.06
CA ILE A 185 8.07 8.58 1.50
C ILE A 185 8.75 7.92 0.30
N LEU A 186 8.00 7.68 -0.79
CA LEU A 186 8.53 7.06 -2.00
C LEU A 186 9.60 7.92 -2.67
N PHE A 187 9.44 9.23 -2.66
CA PHE A 187 10.45 10.14 -3.18
C PHE A 187 11.77 10.02 -2.40
N VAL A 188 11.70 10.05 -1.07
CA VAL A 188 12.89 9.89 -0.21
C VAL A 188 13.53 8.51 -0.40
N ALA A 189 12.70 7.46 -0.46
CA ALA A 189 13.18 6.09 -0.68
C ALA A 189 13.84 5.90 -2.06
N GLY A 190 13.33 6.62 -3.07
CA GLY A 190 13.79 6.52 -4.47
C GLY A 190 14.94 7.45 -4.83
N ILE A 191 15.60 8.10 -3.88
CA ILE A 191 16.78 8.93 -4.14
C ILE A 191 17.92 8.03 -4.65
N LYS A 192 18.36 8.31 -5.89
CA LYS A 192 19.42 7.55 -6.56
C LYS A 192 20.79 7.85 -5.95
N ASP A 193 21.70 6.88 -6.11
CA ASP A 193 23.08 7.02 -5.68
C ASP A 193 23.88 7.84 -6.73
N GLU A 194 23.66 9.15 -6.68
CA GLU A 194 24.36 10.13 -7.50
C GLU A 194 25.08 11.10 -6.57
N ASN A 195 26.24 11.61 -7.02
CA ASN A 195 26.95 12.65 -6.29
C ASN A 195 26.14 13.95 -6.25
N ILE A 196 26.21 14.68 -5.15
CA ILE A 196 25.56 15.98 -4.98
C ILE A 196 26.11 16.96 -5.99
N SER A 197 27.44 16.94 -6.18
CA SER A 197 28.14 17.78 -7.16
C SER A 197 29.42 17.09 -7.63
N TRP A 198 29.97 17.48 -8.79
CA TRP A 198 31.20 16.95 -9.31
C TRP A 198 32.43 17.27 -8.44
N TRP A 199 32.40 18.36 -7.67
CA TRP A 199 33.45 18.78 -6.74
C TRP A 199 33.23 18.26 -5.30
N LEU A 200 32.08 17.76 -4.98
CA LEU A 200 31.75 17.20 -3.65
C LEU A 200 31.39 15.72 -3.81
N PRO A 201 32.31 14.79 -3.57
CA PRO A 201 32.08 13.35 -3.79
C PRO A 201 31.24 12.71 -2.67
N ILE A 202 30.16 13.39 -2.26
CA ILE A 202 29.17 12.88 -1.32
C ILE A 202 27.96 12.44 -2.12
N SER A 203 27.60 11.17 -2.02
CA SER A 203 26.42 10.60 -2.63
C SER A 203 25.15 11.15 -1.95
N LYS A 204 24.14 11.49 -2.75
CA LYS A 204 22.80 11.86 -2.25
C LYS A 204 22.22 10.77 -1.38
N MET A 205 22.46 9.50 -1.74
CA MET A 205 22.00 8.33 -0.95
C MET A 205 22.73 8.23 0.39
N ALA A 206 24.05 8.47 0.41
CA ALA A 206 24.83 8.47 1.65
C ALA A 206 24.37 9.59 2.60
N LEU A 207 24.13 10.79 2.07
CA LEU A 207 23.60 11.91 2.84
C LEU A 207 22.19 11.59 3.39
N ARG A 208 21.31 11.06 2.56
CA ARG A 208 19.98 10.60 3.01
C ARG A 208 20.07 9.58 4.14
N ASN A 209 20.91 8.55 3.97
CA ASN A 209 21.07 7.49 4.97
C ASN A 209 21.63 8.03 6.28
N PHE A 210 22.60 8.94 6.22
CA PHE A 210 23.14 9.62 7.38
C PHE A 210 22.04 10.46 8.09
N LEU A 211 21.28 11.25 7.35
CA LEU A 211 20.18 12.04 7.91
C LEU A 211 19.11 11.14 8.54
N LEU A 212 18.72 10.04 7.89
CA LEU A 212 17.77 9.09 8.44
C LEU A 212 18.31 8.41 9.70
N LEU A 213 19.60 8.09 9.75
CA LEU A 213 20.24 7.52 10.95
C LEU A 213 20.23 8.54 12.11
N VAL A 214 20.61 9.78 11.87
CA VAL A 214 20.64 10.81 12.90
C VAL A 214 19.23 11.14 13.37
N LEU A 215 18.30 11.44 12.45
CA LEU A 215 16.92 11.77 12.79
C LEU A 215 16.18 10.58 13.39
N GLY A 216 16.46 9.35 12.92
CA GLY A 216 15.87 8.13 13.43
C GLY A 216 16.27 7.81 14.87
N ASN A 217 17.37 8.36 15.38
CA ASN A 217 17.78 8.21 16.80
C ASN A 217 17.15 9.27 17.72
N LEU A 218 16.46 10.28 17.18
CA LEU A 218 15.80 11.30 17.98
C LEU A 218 14.40 10.80 18.40
N TRP A 219 14.19 10.65 19.69
CA TRP A 219 12.94 10.07 20.24
C TRP A 219 11.66 10.81 19.77
N PHE A 220 11.71 12.13 19.65
CA PHE A 220 10.57 12.92 19.18
C PHE A 220 10.27 12.68 17.69
N VAL A 221 11.31 12.41 16.88
CA VAL A 221 11.14 12.05 15.46
C VAL A 221 10.51 10.67 15.35
N GLN A 222 11.00 9.70 16.14
CA GLN A 222 10.41 8.36 16.20
C GLN A 222 8.93 8.42 16.61
N THR A 223 8.62 9.15 17.67
CA THR A 223 7.25 9.30 18.18
C THR A 223 6.35 9.97 17.14
N SER A 224 6.82 11.05 16.51
CA SER A 224 6.08 11.74 15.45
C SER A 224 5.88 10.87 14.22
N ALA A 225 6.91 10.09 13.83
CA ALA A 225 6.82 9.15 12.71
C ALA A 225 5.81 8.04 13.00
N VAL A 226 5.89 7.41 14.19
CA VAL A 226 4.92 6.39 14.61
C VAL A 226 3.51 6.94 14.64
N TRP A 227 3.32 8.14 15.19
CA TRP A 227 2.02 8.78 15.25
C TRP A 227 1.46 9.09 13.85
N SER A 228 2.30 9.62 12.97
CA SER A 228 1.93 9.89 11.57
C SER A 228 1.65 8.61 10.77
N LEU A 229 2.46 7.56 10.99
CA LEU A 229 2.31 6.27 10.33
C LEU A 229 1.14 5.46 10.89
N SER A 230 0.84 5.54 12.19
CA SER A 230 -0.34 4.89 12.77
C SER A 230 -1.64 5.53 12.29
N GLY A 231 -1.59 6.77 11.84
CA GLY A 231 -2.75 7.57 11.45
C GLY A 231 -3.65 7.94 12.64
N LEU A 232 -3.26 7.69 13.90
CA LEU A 232 -4.08 7.95 15.09
C LEU A 232 -4.46 9.44 15.27
N GLY A 233 -3.67 10.34 14.73
CA GLY A 233 -3.95 11.79 14.74
C GLY A 233 -4.89 12.28 13.65
N ARG A 234 -5.34 11.43 12.76
CA ARG A 234 -6.23 11.79 11.65
C ARG A 234 -7.63 11.27 11.97
N ARG A 235 -8.43 12.07 12.62
CA ARG A 235 -9.86 11.78 12.85
C ARG A 235 -10.67 12.16 11.65
#